data_4ec9692ea8b9227ca51de2e466e28607
#
_entry.id   4ec9692ea8b9227ca51de2e466e28607
#
_cell.length_a   1.000
_cell.length_b   1.000
_cell.length_c   1.000
_cell.angle_alpha   90.00
_cell.angle_beta   90.00
_cell.angle_gamma   90.00
#
_symmetry.space_group_name_H-M   'P 1'
#
loop_
_entity.id
_entity.type
_entity.pdbx_description
1 polymer ?
#
loop_
_entity_poly.entity_id
_entity_poly.type
_entity_poly.pdbx_seq_one_letter_code
_entity_poly.pdbx_strand_id
1 'polypeptide(L)'
;MEPALMVASIFYKGDRRVSDHGRGIFDEGGERRLVEADLEAARSLNIPYALDVMISSAEAAEPYLKFASSFNVPIFVDGISPEVRIRSYRKVKELGIQDLAVANAIYPDTGREELEAIRESGIRSAVLVAFDPRDALESMKKENKLKIIREKLLPKAEGACLDDFMIDVVVLDPASIHIAAESLSFLKEHGYKVGCAPANALSFLSKKRYGDDAYPMLISALAYLRMRGADFLIFGPAGRLRGIIKGIALLESFLALEKGVPRDKLKKHPFVILKELQKTFQEISKG
;
A
#
# COMPACT_ATOMS: atom_id res chain seq x y z
N MET A 1 6.66 15.86 8.01
CA MET A 1 6.31 14.41 7.92
C MET A 1 5.20 14.28 6.90
N GLU A 2 5.37 13.39 5.95
CA GLU A 2 4.31 13.09 4.97
C GLU A 2 3.33 12.07 5.57
N PRO A 3 2.02 12.20 5.26
CA PRO A 3 1.04 11.17 5.62
C PRO A 3 1.37 9.82 4.97
N ALA A 4 0.96 8.73 5.60
CA ALA A 4 1.15 7.40 5.03
C ALA A 4 0.37 7.24 3.71
N LEU A 5 0.99 6.59 2.73
CA LEU A 5 0.34 6.17 1.48
C LEU A 5 -0.64 5.03 1.80
N MET A 6 -1.92 5.28 1.58
CA MET A 6 -2.96 4.27 1.75
C MET A 6 -3.18 3.53 0.43
N VAL A 7 -2.91 2.22 0.44
CA VAL A 7 -2.93 1.38 -0.77
C VAL A 7 -4.11 0.43 -0.72
N ALA A 8 -4.99 0.51 -1.71
CA ALA A 8 -6.17 -0.35 -1.84
C ALA A 8 -5.94 -1.47 -2.84
N SER A 9 -6.25 -2.71 -2.47
CA SER A 9 -6.15 -3.85 -3.39
C SER A 9 -7.40 -3.96 -4.26
N ILE A 10 -7.20 -4.19 -5.56
CA ILE A 10 -8.23 -4.51 -6.55
C ILE A 10 -7.90 -5.81 -7.28
N PHE A 11 -8.92 -6.49 -7.80
CA PHE A 11 -8.82 -7.76 -8.53
C PHE A 11 -8.21 -8.92 -7.71
N TYR A 12 -8.28 -8.82 -6.37
CA TYR A 12 -7.77 -9.86 -5.48
C TYR A 12 -8.59 -11.16 -5.58
N LYS A 13 -7.98 -12.28 -5.21
CA LYS A 13 -8.67 -13.58 -5.20
C LYS A 13 -9.91 -13.53 -4.30
N GLY A 14 -11.08 -13.79 -4.89
CA GLY A 14 -12.38 -13.71 -4.20
C GLY A 14 -13.07 -12.37 -4.32
N ASP A 15 -12.56 -11.45 -5.12
CA ASP A 15 -13.30 -10.26 -5.53
C ASP A 15 -14.50 -10.67 -6.37
N ARG A 16 -15.70 -10.37 -5.87
CA ARG A 16 -16.96 -10.77 -6.51
C ARG A 16 -17.26 -10.03 -7.81
N ARG A 17 -16.55 -8.94 -8.09
CA ARG A 17 -16.67 -8.18 -9.33
C ARG A 17 -15.81 -8.77 -10.45
N VAL A 18 -14.88 -9.66 -10.12
CA VAL A 18 -14.09 -10.38 -11.11
C VAL A 18 -14.78 -11.69 -11.44
N SER A 19 -15.27 -11.82 -12.67
CA SER A 19 -15.92 -13.03 -13.15
C SER A 19 -14.94 -14.07 -13.73
N ASP A 20 -13.79 -13.60 -14.27
CA ASP A 20 -12.72 -14.45 -14.78
C ASP A 20 -11.36 -13.80 -14.50
N HIS A 21 -10.68 -14.29 -13.46
CA HIS A 21 -9.35 -13.83 -13.08
C HIS A 21 -8.26 -14.19 -14.11
N GLY A 22 -8.45 -15.28 -14.86
CA GLY A 22 -7.49 -15.71 -15.88
C GLY A 22 -7.50 -14.79 -17.11
N ARG A 23 -8.67 -14.31 -17.50
CA ARG A 23 -8.85 -13.43 -18.67
C ARG A 23 -9.00 -11.96 -18.31
N GLY A 24 -9.01 -11.62 -17.02
CA GLY A 24 -9.18 -10.25 -16.56
C GLY A 24 -10.57 -9.67 -16.87
N ILE A 25 -11.64 -10.50 -16.76
CA ILE A 25 -13.02 -10.07 -17.00
C ILE A 25 -13.66 -9.70 -15.67
N PHE A 26 -14.15 -8.46 -15.55
CA PHE A 26 -14.71 -7.91 -14.32
C PHE A 26 -15.83 -6.89 -14.57
N ASP A 27 -16.61 -6.59 -13.54
CA ASP A 27 -17.59 -5.48 -13.53
C ASP A 27 -16.84 -4.15 -13.39
N GLU A 28 -16.50 -3.55 -14.54
CA GLU A 28 -15.78 -2.28 -14.59
C GLU A 28 -16.54 -1.16 -13.86
N GLY A 29 -17.86 -1.06 -14.07
CA GLY A 29 -18.68 -0.03 -13.43
C GLY A 29 -18.75 -0.17 -11.92
N GLY A 30 -18.83 -1.40 -11.42
CA GLY A 30 -18.80 -1.72 -10.00
C GLY A 30 -17.46 -1.37 -9.35
N GLU A 31 -16.36 -1.78 -9.97
CA GLU A 31 -15.01 -1.50 -9.45
C GLU A 31 -14.69 -0.01 -9.49
N ARG A 32 -15.03 0.67 -10.57
CA ARG A 32 -14.86 2.12 -10.73
C ARG A 32 -15.53 2.91 -9.60
N ARG A 33 -16.78 2.61 -9.29
CA ARG A 33 -17.51 3.27 -8.18
C ARG A 33 -16.78 3.15 -6.84
N LEU A 34 -16.14 2.01 -6.56
CA LEU A 34 -15.41 1.83 -5.30
C LEU A 34 -14.11 2.63 -5.27
N VAL A 35 -13.34 2.58 -6.35
CA VAL A 35 -12.08 3.32 -6.45
C VAL A 35 -12.32 4.83 -6.43
N GLU A 36 -13.30 5.33 -7.18
CA GLU A 36 -13.67 6.75 -7.20
C GLU A 36 -14.12 7.25 -5.82
N ALA A 37 -14.91 6.44 -5.12
CA ALA A 37 -15.36 6.77 -3.77
C ALA A 37 -14.19 6.85 -2.76
N ASP A 38 -13.21 5.96 -2.86
CA ASP A 38 -11.99 6.02 -2.03
C ASP A 38 -11.12 7.22 -2.42
N LEU A 39 -10.97 7.51 -3.72
CA LEU A 39 -10.23 8.67 -4.21
C LEU A 39 -10.83 10.00 -3.76
N GLU A 40 -12.14 10.14 -3.84
CA GLU A 40 -12.85 11.33 -3.34
C GLU A 40 -12.59 11.53 -1.85
N ALA A 41 -12.74 10.45 -1.07
CA ALA A 41 -12.48 10.48 0.36
C ALA A 41 -11.01 10.84 0.67
N ALA A 42 -10.05 10.24 -0.04
CA ALA A 42 -8.62 10.51 0.12
C ALA A 42 -8.28 11.97 -0.21
N ARG A 43 -8.77 12.49 -1.34
CA ARG A 43 -8.55 13.87 -1.78
C ARG A 43 -9.16 14.89 -0.81
N SER A 44 -10.36 14.62 -0.28
CA SER A 44 -11.04 15.53 0.66
C SER A 44 -10.25 15.75 1.95
N LEU A 45 -9.41 14.77 2.35
CA LEU A 45 -8.61 14.82 3.57
C LEU A 45 -7.09 14.86 3.29
N ASN A 46 -6.67 15.09 2.04
CA ASN A 46 -5.27 15.12 1.62
C ASN A 46 -4.46 13.88 2.06
N ILE A 47 -5.06 12.70 2.01
CA ILE A 47 -4.39 11.41 2.24
C ILE A 47 -3.86 10.88 0.90
N PRO A 48 -2.58 10.53 0.78
CA PRO A 48 -2.05 9.87 -0.41
C PRO A 48 -2.73 8.51 -0.63
N TYR A 49 -3.06 8.20 -1.88
CA TYR A 49 -3.76 6.97 -2.24
C TYR A 49 -3.11 6.30 -3.44
N ALA A 50 -3.06 4.97 -3.43
CA ALA A 50 -2.56 4.13 -4.51
C ALA A 50 -3.42 2.88 -4.69
N LEU A 51 -3.27 2.21 -5.82
CA LEU A 51 -3.90 0.94 -6.12
C LEU A 51 -2.86 -0.18 -6.11
N ASP A 52 -3.16 -1.27 -5.43
CA ASP A 52 -2.45 -2.53 -5.51
C ASP A 52 -3.24 -3.45 -6.46
N VAL A 53 -2.71 -3.64 -7.66
CA VAL A 53 -3.36 -4.36 -8.76
C VAL A 53 -2.89 -5.80 -8.76
N MET A 54 -3.72 -6.69 -8.22
CA MET A 54 -3.41 -8.12 -8.10
C MET A 54 -3.67 -8.85 -9.42
N ILE A 55 -2.60 -9.18 -10.14
CA ILE A 55 -2.64 -9.79 -11.47
C ILE A 55 -2.41 -11.29 -11.36
N SER A 56 -3.42 -12.06 -11.71
CA SER A 56 -3.42 -13.53 -11.58
C SER A 56 -2.94 -14.29 -12.84
N SER A 57 -2.86 -13.61 -13.98
CA SER A 57 -2.37 -14.17 -15.24
C SER A 57 -1.78 -13.11 -16.15
N ALA A 58 -1.01 -13.53 -17.14
CA ALA A 58 -0.47 -12.63 -18.15
C ALA A 58 -1.56 -11.98 -19.01
N GLU A 59 -2.66 -12.68 -19.29
CA GLU A 59 -3.80 -12.17 -20.06
C GLU A 59 -4.56 -11.08 -19.31
N ALA A 60 -4.68 -11.22 -17.97
CA ALA A 60 -5.37 -10.25 -17.13
C ALA A 60 -4.58 -8.94 -16.96
N ALA A 61 -3.28 -8.92 -17.23
CA ALA A 61 -2.43 -7.75 -17.03
C ALA A 61 -2.92 -6.52 -17.79
N GLU A 62 -3.26 -6.66 -19.07
CA GLU A 62 -3.67 -5.52 -19.90
C GLU A 62 -4.99 -4.89 -19.44
N PRO A 63 -6.12 -5.62 -19.32
CA PRO A 63 -7.38 -5.02 -18.88
C PRO A 63 -7.27 -4.41 -17.48
N TYR A 64 -6.55 -5.05 -16.55
CA TYR A 64 -6.40 -4.56 -15.18
C TYR A 64 -5.55 -3.28 -15.11
N LEU A 65 -4.42 -3.24 -15.82
CA LEU A 65 -3.55 -2.08 -15.84
C LEU A 65 -4.18 -0.90 -16.59
N LYS A 66 -4.89 -1.13 -17.70
CA LYS A 66 -5.66 -0.07 -18.40
C LYS A 66 -6.72 0.54 -17.48
N PHE A 67 -7.45 -0.30 -16.75
CA PHE A 67 -8.44 0.19 -15.80
C PHE A 67 -7.78 1.02 -14.69
N ALA A 68 -6.75 0.50 -14.04
CA ALA A 68 -6.08 1.16 -12.92
C ALA A 68 -5.44 2.50 -13.34
N SER A 69 -4.82 2.58 -14.53
CA SER A 69 -4.18 3.79 -15.03
C SER A 69 -5.15 4.94 -15.30
N SER A 70 -6.43 4.64 -15.51
CA SER A 70 -7.47 5.66 -15.72
C SER A 70 -7.70 6.58 -14.51
N PHE A 71 -7.23 6.20 -13.32
CA PHE A 71 -7.38 6.99 -12.09
C PHE A 71 -6.23 7.96 -11.82
N ASN A 72 -5.13 7.83 -12.56
CA ASN A 72 -3.93 8.67 -12.41
C ASN A 72 -3.39 8.72 -10.97
N VAL A 73 -3.23 7.56 -10.35
CA VAL A 73 -2.61 7.33 -9.04
C VAL A 73 -1.51 6.28 -9.17
N PRO A 74 -0.58 6.18 -8.20
CA PRO A 74 0.41 5.11 -8.22
C PRO A 74 -0.24 3.71 -8.26
N ILE A 75 0.35 2.82 -9.05
CA ILE A 75 -0.13 1.45 -9.29
C ILE A 75 0.94 0.47 -8.86
N PHE A 76 0.69 -0.26 -7.79
CA PHE A 76 1.50 -1.40 -7.38
C PHE A 76 1.14 -2.58 -8.29
N VAL A 77 2.09 -2.96 -9.14
CA VAL A 77 1.89 -4.04 -10.13
C VAL A 77 2.23 -5.36 -9.45
N ASP A 78 1.21 -6.02 -8.88
CA ASP A 78 1.35 -7.24 -8.08
C ASP A 78 0.94 -8.50 -8.85
N GLY A 79 1.92 -9.21 -9.40
CA GLY A 79 1.71 -10.49 -10.09
C GLY A 79 1.95 -11.69 -9.16
N ILE A 80 1.07 -12.68 -9.23
CA ILE A 80 1.10 -13.87 -8.36
C ILE A 80 2.33 -14.78 -8.53
N SER A 81 3.07 -14.64 -9.62
CA SER A 81 4.29 -15.40 -9.92
C SER A 81 5.30 -14.54 -10.65
N PRO A 82 6.60 -14.91 -10.65
CA PRO A 82 7.64 -14.21 -11.41
C PRO A 82 7.27 -14.04 -12.88
N GLU A 83 6.73 -15.08 -13.52
CA GLU A 83 6.33 -15.05 -14.93
C GLU A 83 5.22 -14.02 -15.18
N VAL A 84 4.19 -13.97 -14.32
CA VAL A 84 3.10 -13.00 -14.42
C VAL A 84 3.63 -11.58 -14.21
N ARG A 85 4.53 -11.36 -13.23
CA ARG A 85 5.13 -10.05 -12.98
C ARG A 85 5.96 -9.58 -14.17
N ILE A 86 6.82 -10.43 -14.75
CA ILE A 86 7.60 -10.12 -15.96
C ILE A 86 6.70 -9.67 -17.11
N ARG A 87 5.63 -10.42 -17.37
CA ARG A 87 4.64 -10.06 -18.41
C ARG A 87 3.94 -8.74 -18.11
N SER A 88 3.58 -8.52 -16.84
CA SER A 88 2.91 -7.30 -16.41
C SER A 88 3.82 -6.06 -16.54
N TYR A 89 5.11 -6.17 -16.20
CA TYR A 89 6.08 -5.07 -16.38
C TYR A 89 6.28 -4.74 -17.86
N ARG A 90 6.36 -5.74 -18.74
CA ARG A 90 6.39 -5.50 -20.19
C ARG A 90 5.11 -4.78 -20.67
N LYS A 91 3.94 -5.16 -20.11
CA LYS A 91 2.67 -4.51 -20.42
C LYS A 91 2.61 -3.06 -19.93
N VAL A 92 3.21 -2.73 -18.78
CA VAL A 92 3.37 -1.34 -18.29
C VAL A 92 4.05 -0.47 -19.36
N LYS A 93 5.14 -0.96 -19.97
CA LYS A 93 5.85 -0.27 -21.05
C LYS A 93 4.97 -0.10 -22.29
N GLU A 94 4.29 -1.17 -22.72
CA GLU A 94 3.42 -1.13 -23.90
C GLU A 94 2.27 -0.12 -23.76
N LEU A 95 1.77 0.04 -22.52
CA LEU A 95 0.70 0.99 -22.20
C LEU A 95 1.20 2.42 -21.93
N GLY A 96 2.52 2.62 -21.80
CA GLY A 96 3.10 3.94 -21.53
C GLY A 96 2.80 4.48 -20.14
N ILE A 97 2.60 3.60 -19.14
CA ILE A 97 2.19 3.96 -17.77
C ILE A 97 3.29 3.76 -16.73
N GLN A 98 4.56 3.70 -17.15
CA GLN A 98 5.70 3.46 -16.26
C GLN A 98 5.82 4.48 -15.13
N ASP A 99 5.42 5.74 -15.36
CA ASP A 99 5.48 6.81 -14.36
C ASP A 99 4.47 6.64 -13.22
N LEU A 100 3.44 5.83 -13.43
CA LEU A 100 2.47 5.45 -12.40
C LEU A 100 2.83 4.12 -11.72
N ALA A 101 3.66 3.29 -12.35
CA ALA A 101 3.88 1.93 -11.92
C ALA A 101 4.94 1.81 -10.81
N VAL A 102 4.64 0.99 -9.82
CA VAL A 102 5.54 0.53 -8.76
C VAL A 102 5.66 -0.99 -8.89
N ALA A 103 6.85 -1.53 -9.08
CA ALA A 103 7.02 -2.98 -9.13
C ALA A 103 6.75 -3.59 -7.73
N ASN A 104 5.74 -4.43 -7.63
CA ASN A 104 5.34 -5.11 -6.39
C ASN A 104 5.39 -6.64 -6.62
N ALA A 105 6.48 -7.32 -6.20
CA ALA A 105 7.60 -6.76 -5.48
C ALA A 105 8.92 -7.46 -5.89
N ILE A 106 10.03 -6.89 -5.41
CA ILE A 106 11.33 -7.54 -5.50
C ILE A 106 11.58 -8.32 -4.20
N TYR A 107 11.87 -9.61 -4.34
CA TYR A 107 12.14 -10.55 -3.25
C TYR A 107 13.63 -10.90 -3.19
N PRO A 108 14.13 -11.48 -2.08
CA PRO A 108 15.51 -11.96 -1.99
C PRO A 108 15.93 -12.95 -3.09
N ASP A 109 14.97 -13.70 -3.61
CA ASP A 109 15.15 -14.71 -4.67
C ASP A 109 14.68 -14.23 -6.07
N THR A 110 14.25 -12.98 -6.22
CA THR A 110 13.91 -12.42 -7.54
C THR A 110 15.05 -12.63 -8.54
N GLY A 111 14.73 -13.27 -9.64
CA GLY A 111 15.69 -13.68 -10.67
C GLY A 111 16.11 -12.54 -11.60
N ARG A 112 17.18 -12.78 -12.35
CA ARG A 112 17.76 -11.79 -13.28
C ARG A 112 16.75 -11.34 -14.35
N GLU A 113 16.00 -12.27 -14.94
CA GLU A 113 15.02 -11.95 -15.99
C GLU A 113 13.95 -10.97 -15.50
N GLU A 114 13.50 -11.11 -14.24
CA GLU A 114 12.51 -10.22 -13.66
C GLU A 114 13.09 -8.81 -13.42
N LEU A 115 14.33 -8.71 -12.93
CA LEU A 115 15.03 -7.44 -12.76
C LEU A 115 15.27 -6.74 -14.11
N GLU A 116 15.62 -7.50 -15.14
CA GLU A 116 15.75 -6.98 -16.51
C GLU A 116 14.39 -6.46 -17.03
N ALA A 117 13.29 -7.19 -16.79
CA ALA A 117 11.95 -6.76 -17.19
C ALA A 117 11.53 -5.45 -16.49
N ILE A 118 11.84 -5.28 -15.20
CA ILE A 118 11.60 -4.00 -14.48
C ILE A 118 12.40 -2.88 -15.15
N ARG A 119 13.70 -3.07 -15.35
CA ARG A 119 14.57 -2.07 -15.98
C ARG A 119 14.11 -1.68 -17.37
N GLU A 120 13.77 -2.67 -18.21
CA GLU A 120 13.34 -2.47 -19.59
C GLU A 120 11.95 -1.83 -19.69
N SER A 121 11.11 -2.02 -18.69
CA SER A 121 9.78 -1.38 -18.63
C SER A 121 9.83 0.11 -18.37
N GLY A 122 10.95 0.62 -17.85
CA GLY A 122 11.10 2.01 -17.43
C GLY A 122 10.48 2.30 -16.06
N ILE A 123 10.02 1.30 -15.32
CA ILE A 123 9.57 1.44 -13.93
C ILE A 123 10.77 1.88 -13.09
N ARG A 124 10.58 2.93 -12.26
CA ARG A 124 11.64 3.53 -11.44
C ARG A 124 11.41 3.36 -9.95
N SER A 125 10.28 2.79 -9.55
CA SER A 125 9.92 2.57 -8.15
C SER A 125 9.55 1.13 -7.88
N ALA A 126 9.91 0.60 -6.70
CA ALA A 126 9.54 -0.76 -6.30
C ALA A 126 9.27 -0.90 -4.79
N VAL A 127 8.55 -1.96 -4.45
CA VAL A 127 8.51 -2.53 -3.11
C VAL A 127 9.55 -3.64 -2.99
N LEU A 128 10.39 -3.57 -1.96
CA LEU A 128 11.39 -4.58 -1.64
C LEU A 128 10.91 -5.36 -0.42
N VAL A 129 10.70 -6.66 -0.56
CA VAL A 129 10.16 -7.51 0.52
C VAL A 129 11.29 -8.03 1.39
N ALA A 130 11.39 -7.52 2.64
CA ALA A 130 12.41 -7.89 3.60
C ALA A 130 12.08 -9.21 4.32
N PHE A 131 11.89 -10.28 3.54
CA PHE A 131 11.51 -11.60 4.04
C PHE A 131 12.01 -12.70 3.09
N ASP A 132 12.68 -13.71 3.64
CA ASP A 132 13.10 -14.91 2.91
C ASP A 132 12.29 -16.11 3.42
N PRO A 133 11.37 -16.68 2.63
CA PRO A 133 10.52 -17.79 3.08
C PRO A 133 11.29 -19.08 3.39
N ARG A 134 12.54 -19.21 2.89
CA ARG A 134 13.40 -20.37 3.19
C ARG A 134 13.91 -20.35 4.62
N ASP A 135 13.92 -19.18 5.26
CA ASP A 135 14.29 -18.99 6.66
C ASP A 135 13.30 -18.02 7.31
N ALA A 136 12.03 -18.44 7.36
CA ALA A 136 10.92 -17.59 7.75
C ALA A 136 11.05 -17.03 9.18
N LEU A 137 11.48 -17.88 10.15
CA LEU A 137 11.60 -17.46 11.55
C LEU A 137 12.70 -16.42 11.73
N GLU A 138 13.86 -16.62 11.13
CA GLU A 138 14.95 -15.66 11.18
C GLU A 138 14.61 -14.36 10.42
N SER A 139 13.90 -14.47 9.31
CA SER A 139 13.44 -13.31 8.54
C SER A 139 12.46 -12.41 9.28
N MET A 140 11.80 -12.90 10.33
CA MET A 140 10.92 -12.06 11.16
C MET A 140 11.71 -11.17 12.11
N LYS A 141 12.97 -11.48 12.44
CA LYS A 141 13.82 -10.64 13.30
C LYS A 141 14.22 -9.36 12.56
N LYS A 142 14.07 -8.21 13.20
CA LYS A 142 14.33 -6.90 12.61
C LYS A 142 15.79 -6.72 12.13
N GLU A 143 16.77 -7.29 12.85
CA GLU A 143 18.18 -7.26 12.49
C GLU A 143 18.44 -8.06 11.19
N ASN A 144 17.79 -9.22 11.03
CA ASN A 144 17.91 -10.04 9.84
C ASN A 144 17.21 -9.40 8.63
N LYS A 145 16.10 -8.67 8.85
CA LYS A 145 15.49 -7.85 7.79
C LYS A 145 16.49 -6.80 7.25
N LEU A 146 17.19 -6.10 8.14
CA LEU A 146 18.21 -5.15 7.74
C LEU A 146 19.33 -5.83 6.93
N LYS A 147 19.76 -7.02 7.35
CA LYS A 147 20.73 -7.83 6.61
C LYS A 147 20.22 -8.23 5.22
N ILE A 148 18.98 -8.73 5.14
CA ILE A 148 18.32 -9.09 3.86
C ILE A 148 18.27 -7.86 2.93
N ILE A 149 17.89 -6.70 3.44
CA ILE A 149 17.84 -5.46 2.67
C ILE A 149 19.20 -5.15 2.08
N ARG A 150 20.24 -5.08 2.92
CA ARG A 150 21.58 -4.64 2.52
C ARG A 150 22.27 -5.63 1.59
N GLU A 151 22.18 -6.92 1.89
CA GLU A 151 22.95 -7.95 1.19
C GLU A 151 22.23 -8.51 -0.05
N LYS A 152 20.88 -8.49 -0.05
CA LYS A 152 20.11 -9.15 -1.14
C LYS A 152 19.25 -8.18 -1.94
N LEU A 153 18.57 -7.21 -1.29
CA LEU A 153 17.58 -6.39 -1.96
C LEU A 153 18.18 -5.13 -2.60
N LEU A 154 19.07 -4.41 -1.92
CA LEU A 154 19.70 -3.22 -2.48
C LEU A 154 20.50 -3.49 -3.76
N PRO A 155 21.31 -4.58 -3.86
CA PRO A 155 21.97 -4.92 -5.12
C PRO A 155 20.99 -5.22 -6.26
N LYS A 156 19.80 -5.76 -5.95
CA LYS A 156 18.75 -6.01 -6.94
C LYS A 156 18.07 -4.72 -7.38
N ALA A 157 17.80 -3.81 -6.46
CA ALA A 157 17.25 -2.49 -6.76
C ALA A 157 18.19 -1.69 -7.68
N GLU A 158 19.50 -1.72 -7.41
CA GLU A 158 20.53 -1.14 -8.27
C GLU A 158 20.56 -1.81 -9.65
N GLY A 159 20.54 -3.14 -9.70
CA GLY A 159 20.51 -3.92 -10.96
C GLY A 159 19.26 -3.66 -11.80
N ALA A 160 18.13 -3.33 -11.19
CA ALA A 160 16.89 -2.92 -11.85
C ALA A 160 16.84 -1.44 -12.20
N CYS A 161 17.88 -0.64 -11.87
CA CYS A 161 17.96 0.81 -12.09
C CYS A 161 16.81 1.59 -11.43
N LEU A 162 16.44 1.25 -10.20
CA LEU A 162 15.42 1.95 -9.45
C LEU A 162 15.93 3.27 -8.87
N ASP A 163 15.11 4.31 -8.92
CA ASP A 163 15.38 5.62 -8.31
C ASP A 163 14.80 5.71 -6.89
N ASP A 164 13.72 4.99 -6.61
CA ASP A 164 13.04 4.98 -5.31
C ASP A 164 12.54 3.58 -4.95
N PHE A 165 12.49 3.30 -3.66
CA PHE A 165 11.93 2.04 -3.17
C PHE A 165 11.37 2.18 -1.74
N MET A 166 10.47 1.28 -1.42
CA MET A 166 9.88 1.11 -0.10
C MET A 166 10.10 -0.31 0.39
N ILE A 167 10.34 -0.48 1.69
CA ILE A 167 10.56 -1.80 2.29
C ILE A 167 9.25 -2.33 2.86
N ASP A 168 8.81 -3.50 2.40
CA ASP A 168 7.74 -4.27 3.06
C ASP A 168 8.34 -5.17 4.14
N VAL A 169 7.92 -4.93 5.40
CA VAL A 169 8.40 -5.73 6.56
C VAL A 169 7.60 -7.02 6.76
N VAL A 170 6.60 -7.26 5.96
CA VAL A 170 5.71 -8.44 5.93
C VAL A 170 4.87 -8.60 7.20
N VAL A 171 3.60 -8.86 7.02
CA VAL A 171 2.66 -9.32 8.05
C VAL A 171 2.08 -10.66 7.59
N LEU A 172 2.30 -11.72 8.37
CA LEU A 172 1.86 -13.08 8.02
C LEU A 172 0.49 -13.42 8.61
N ASP A 173 0.26 -13.01 9.86
CA ASP A 173 -0.94 -13.28 10.62
C ASP A 173 -1.22 -12.15 11.64
N PRO A 174 -2.37 -12.13 12.34
CA PRO A 174 -2.67 -11.08 13.31
C PRO A 174 -1.64 -10.97 14.44
N ALA A 175 -1.04 -12.09 14.87
CA ALA A 175 -0.05 -12.06 15.93
C ALA A 175 1.27 -11.42 15.47
N SER A 176 1.65 -11.57 14.21
CA SER A 176 2.87 -10.99 13.65
C SER A 176 2.82 -9.46 13.43
N ILE A 177 1.66 -8.81 13.63
CA ILE A 177 1.53 -7.35 13.51
C ILE A 177 2.48 -6.63 14.49
N HIS A 178 2.68 -7.15 15.71
CA HIS A 178 3.60 -6.52 16.65
C HIS A 178 5.06 -6.63 16.19
N ILE A 179 5.46 -7.75 15.59
CA ILE A 179 6.81 -7.95 15.03
C ILE A 179 7.04 -7.01 13.83
N ALA A 180 6.04 -6.87 12.97
CA ALA A 180 6.07 -5.90 11.88
C ALA A 180 6.24 -4.47 12.43
N ALA A 181 5.49 -4.09 13.46
CA ALA A 181 5.57 -2.78 14.11
C ALA A 181 6.97 -2.48 14.69
N GLU A 182 7.63 -3.46 15.32
CA GLU A 182 9.02 -3.32 15.78
C GLU A 182 9.99 -3.14 14.61
N SER A 183 9.78 -3.92 13.53
CA SER A 183 10.60 -3.84 12.33
C SER A 183 10.45 -2.49 11.61
N LEU A 184 9.23 -1.95 11.55
CA LEU A 184 8.97 -0.60 11.01
C LEU A 184 9.79 0.46 11.75
N SER A 185 9.69 0.51 13.09
CA SER A 185 10.43 1.49 13.90
C SER A 185 11.93 1.34 13.69
N PHE A 186 12.45 0.12 13.78
CA PHE A 186 13.87 -0.16 13.62
C PHE A 186 14.42 0.24 12.25
N LEU A 187 13.75 -0.12 11.16
CA LEU A 187 14.20 0.22 9.81
C LEU A 187 14.03 1.70 9.50
N LYS A 188 13.01 2.36 10.10
CA LYS A 188 12.86 3.81 10.01
C LYS A 188 14.02 4.57 10.61
N GLU A 189 14.54 4.13 11.75
CA GLU A 189 15.77 4.68 12.38
C GLU A 189 17.00 4.51 11.48
N HIS A 190 17.01 3.50 10.60
CA HIS A 190 18.06 3.29 9.60
C HIS A 190 17.82 4.06 8.29
N GLY A 191 16.82 4.95 8.23
CA GLY A 191 16.57 5.85 7.11
C GLY A 191 15.75 5.27 5.96
N TYR A 192 15.17 4.07 6.10
CA TYR A 192 14.35 3.47 5.03
C TYR A 192 12.92 4.02 5.03
N LYS A 193 12.31 4.09 3.84
CA LYS A 193 10.86 4.15 3.70
C LYS A 193 10.30 2.74 3.92
N VAL A 194 9.36 2.60 4.82
CA VAL A 194 8.89 1.29 5.30
C VAL A 194 7.37 1.18 5.32
N GLY A 195 6.85 -0.01 5.16
CA GLY A 195 5.42 -0.27 5.28
C GLY A 195 5.13 -1.77 5.31
N CYS A 196 3.87 -2.12 5.15
CA CYS A 196 3.45 -3.52 5.11
C CYS A 196 2.04 -3.67 4.53
N ALA A 197 1.65 -4.93 4.30
CA ALA A 197 0.33 -5.35 3.85
C ALA A 197 -0.47 -6.01 5.00
N PRO A 198 -0.97 -5.27 6.01
CA PRO A 198 -1.76 -5.85 7.09
C PRO A 198 -3.09 -6.46 6.59
N ALA A 199 -3.52 -6.12 5.38
CA ALA A 199 -4.71 -6.67 4.75
C ALA A 199 -4.74 -8.20 4.74
N ASN A 200 -3.59 -8.85 4.54
CA ASN A 200 -3.49 -10.31 4.51
C ASN A 200 -3.86 -10.91 5.88
N ALA A 201 -3.34 -10.35 6.96
CA ALA A 201 -3.62 -10.78 8.32
C ALA A 201 -5.02 -10.37 8.81
N LEU A 202 -5.56 -9.27 8.28
CA LEU A 202 -6.82 -8.68 8.71
C LEU A 202 -7.99 -8.92 7.74
N SER A 203 -7.81 -9.81 6.75
CA SER A 203 -8.84 -10.12 5.74
C SER A 203 -10.16 -10.63 6.34
N PHE A 204 -10.11 -11.26 7.52
CA PHE A 204 -11.29 -11.71 8.27
C PHE A 204 -12.09 -10.57 8.90
N LEU A 205 -11.54 -9.36 9.05
CA LEU A 205 -12.27 -8.18 9.54
C LEU A 205 -13.25 -7.71 8.47
N SER A 206 -14.47 -8.19 8.55
CA SER A 206 -15.55 -7.83 7.63
C SER A 206 -16.80 -7.46 8.39
N LYS A 207 -17.61 -6.55 7.81
CA LYS A 207 -18.94 -6.20 8.39
C LYS A 207 -19.85 -7.42 8.55
N LYS A 208 -19.72 -8.42 7.67
CA LYS A 208 -20.49 -9.66 7.79
C LYS A 208 -20.21 -10.42 9.08
N ARG A 209 -18.96 -10.36 9.58
CA ARG A 209 -18.52 -11.11 10.76
C ARG A 209 -18.57 -10.27 12.04
N TYR A 210 -18.22 -8.99 11.97
CA TYR A 210 -18.05 -8.11 13.12
C TYR A 210 -18.98 -6.91 13.13
N GLY A 211 -19.91 -6.80 12.16
CA GLY A 211 -20.83 -5.65 12.10
C GLY A 211 -20.08 -4.33 12.01
N ASP A 212 -20.49 -3.40 12.84
CA ASP A 212 -19.90 -2.05 12.89
C ASP A 212 -18.53 -2.01 13.55
N ASP A 213 -18.12 -3.03 14.31
CA ASP A 213 -16.81 -3.12 14.95
C ASP A 213 -15.66 -3.37 13.95
N ALA A 214 -15.96 -3.86 12.75
CA ALA A 214 -14.95 -4.19 11.74
C ALA A 214 -14.02 -3.01 11.41
N TYR A 215 -14.56 -1.80 11.23
CA TYR A 215 -13.77 -0.62 10.91
C TYR A 215 -12.97 -0.07 12.11
N PRO A 216 -13.53 0.07 13.32
CA PRO A 216 -12.75 0.37 14.51
C PRO A 216 -11.56 -0.56 14.73
N MET A 217 -11.74 -1.86 14.57
CA MET A 217 -10.65 -2.84 14.68
C MET A 217 -9.57 -2.62 13.60
N LEU A 218 -9.98 -2.39 12.35
CA LEU A 218 -9.04 -2.12 11.26
C LEU A 218 -8.28 -0.81 11.51
N ILE A 219 -8.96 0.28 11.89
CA ILE A 219 -8.33 1.57 12.22
C ILE A 219 -7.29 1.39 13.32
N SER A 220 -7.61 0.64 14.38
CA SER A 220 -6.69 0.40 15.51
C SER A 220 -5.40 -0.27 15.05
N ALA A 221 -5.48 -1.29 14.19
CA ALA A 221 -4.31 -1.97 13.66
C ALA A 221 -3.48 -1.07 12.73
N LEU A 222 -4.13 -0.34 11.83
CA LEU A 222 -3.46 0.60 10.92
C LEU A 222 -2.81 1.75 11.69
N ALA A 223 -3.49 2.29 12.71
CA ALA A 223 -2.97 3.33 13.59
C ALA A 223 -1.72 2.85 14.35
N TYR A 224 -1.76 1.64 14.90
CA TYR A 224 -0.63 1.05 15.57
C TYR A 224 0.60 0.94 14.67
N LEU A 225 0.44 0.43 13.44
CA LEU A 225 1.51 0.33 12.46
C LEU A 225 2.01 1.72 12.02
N ARG A 226 1.11 2.68 11.80
CA ARG A 226 1.48 4.05 11.42
C ARG A 226 2.28 4.76 12.52
N MET A 227 1.88 4.65 13.77
CA MET A 227 2.62 5.19 14.91
C MET A 227 4.03 4.59 15.04
N ARG A 228 4.24 3.40 14.51
CA ARG A 228 5.55 2.74 14.43
C ARG A 228 6.36 3.11 13.20
N GLY A 229 5.88 4.05 12.39
CA GLY A 229 6.63 4.65 11.29
C GLY A 229 6.29 4.16 9.90
N ALA A 230 5.19 3.41 9.71
CA ALA A 230 4.78 2.99 8.37
C ALA A 230 4.58 4.20 7.44
N ASP A 231 5.24 4.19 6.28
CA ASP A 231 5.09 5.18 5.22
C ASP A 231 4.07 4.75 4.18
N PHE A 232 3.77 3.45 4.10
CA PHE A 232 2.66 2.92 3.31
C PHE A 232 1.96 1.77 4.03
N LEU A 233 0.67 1.59 3.74
CA LEU A 233 -0.16 0.52 4.31
C LEU A 233 -1.11 -0.02 3.24
N ILE A 234 -0.96 -1.29 2.85
CA ILE A 234 -1.94 -1.98 2.01
C ILE A 234 -3.09 -2.44 2.92
N PHE A 235 -4.17 -1.65 2.95
CA PHE A 235 -5.24 -1.81 3.95
C PHE A 235 -6.35 -2.78 3.53
N GLY A 236 -6.31 -3.28 2.29
CA GLY A 236 -7.26 -4.25 1.75
C GLY A 236 -8.11 -3.70 0.61
N PRO A 237 -9.26 -4.30 0.33
CA PRO A 237 -10.07 -3.98 -0.83
C PRO A 237 -10.48 -2.53 -0.99
N ALA A 238 -10.50 -2.03 -2.23
CA ALA A 238 -11.10 -0.75 -2.56
C ALA A 238 -12.55 -0.64 -2.05
N GLY A 239 -12.99 0.57 -1.72
CA GLY A 239 -14.27 0.86 -1.08
C GLY A 239 -14.26 0.79 0.45
N ARG A 240 -13.15 0.34 1.07
CA ARG A 240 -13.00 0.36 2.55
C ARG A 240 -12.50 1.68 3.10
N LEU A 241 -11.79 2.46 2.30
CA LEU A 241 -11.14 3.69 2.78
C LEU A 241 -12.15 4.67 3.40
N ARG A 242 -13.31 4.84 2.79
CA ARG A 242 -14.39 5.72 3.33
C ARG A 242 -14.75 5.43 4.78
N GLY A 243 -14.69 4.16 5.21
CA GLY A 243 -15.02 3.75 6.57
C GLY A 243 -13.91 3.99 7.59
N ILE A 244 -12.68 4.21 7.15
CA ILE A 244 -11.51 4.32 8.02
C ILE A 244 -10.78 5.66 7.91
N ILE A 245 -10.96 6.41 6.82
CA ILE A 245 -10.11 7.55 6.46
C ILE A 245 -10.14 8.69 7.48
N LYS A 246 -11.29 8.96 8.10
CA LYS A 246 -11.40 10.03 9.11
C LYS A 246 -10.55 9.72 10.35
N GLY A 247 -10.51 8.45 10.77
CA GLY A 247 -9.65 8.00 11.86
C GLY A 247 -8.16 8.10 11.49
N ILE A 248 -7.80 7.73 10.26
CA ILE A 248 -6.43 7.86 9.76
C ILE A 248 -6.04 9.35 9.65
N ALA A 249 -6.90 10.21 9.11
CA ALA A 249 -6.62 11.63 8.99
C ALA A 249 -6.45 12.31 10.35
N LEU A 250 -7.24 11.91 11.35
CA LEU A 250 -7.11 12.38 12.72
C LEU A 250 -5.75 11.98 13.32
N LEU A 251 -5.36 10.74 13.16
CA LEU A 251 -4.04 10.25 13.59
C LEU A 251 -2.90 11.03 12.91
N GLU A 252 -2.94 11.17 11.59
CA GLU A 252 -1.93 11.93 10.84
C GLU A 252 -1.81 13.37 11.33
N SER A 253 -2.93 13.97 11.72
CA SER A 253 -2.96 15.31 12.29
C SER A 253 -2.26 15.37 13.66
N PHE A 254 -2.47 14.38 14.52
CA PHE A 254 -1.78 14.32 15.81
C PHE A 254 -0.27 14.10 15.63
N LEU A 255 0.11 13.21 14.72
CA LEU A 255 1.52 12.98 14.42
C LEU A 255 2.21 14.21 13.83
N ALA A 256 1.49 15.00 13.01
CA ALA A 256 2.01 16.25 12.46
C ALA A 256 2.25 17.31 13.56
N LEU A 257 1.33 17.42 14.51
CA LEU A 257 1.48 18.33 15.66
C LEU A 257 2.63 17.89 16.55
N GLU A 258 2.74 16.61 16.85
CA GLU A 258 3.87 16.05 17.65
C GLU A 258 5.22 16.36 17.02
N LYS A 259 5.32 16.25 15.69
CA LYS A 259 6.55 16.51 14.92
C LYS A 259 6.79 17.99 14.64
N GLY A 260 5.93 18.88 15.10
CA GLY A 260 6.06 20.33 14.89
C GLY A 260 6.03 20.75 13.42
N VAL A 261 5.20 20.08 12.58
CA VAL A 261 5.06 20.43 11.16
C VAL A 261 4.67 21.90 11.01
N PRO A 262 5.39 22.73 10.22
CA PRO A 262 5.11 24.13 10.04
C PRO A 262 3.68 24.38 9.49
N ARG A 263 3.03 25.47 9.96
CA ARG A 263 1.63 25.78 9.63
C ARG A 263 1.37 25.95 8.12
N ASP A 264 2.31 26.44 7.37
CA ASP A 264 2.24 26.61 5.91
C ASP A 264 2.13 25.24 5.20
N LYS A 265 2.83 24.22 5.71
CA LYS A 265 2.74 22.84 5.22
C LYS A 265 1.46 22.12 5.61
N LEU A 266 0.78 22.56 6.69
CA LEU A 266 -0.49 21.96 7.14
C LEU A 266 -1.67 22.19 6.18
N LYS A 267 -1.58 23.13 5.23
CA LYS A 267 -2.63 23.37 4.22
C LYS A 267 -2.84 22.16 3.29
N LYS A 268 -1.79 21.37 3.06
CA LYS A 268 -1.79 20.17 2.21
C LYS A 268 -1.73 18.86 3.03
N HIS A 269 -1.92 18.93 4.33
CA HIS A 269 -1.88 17.79 5.24
C HIS A 269 -3.32 17.42 5.66
N PRO A 270 -3.58 16.18 6.10
CA PRO A 270 -4.84 15.76 6.69
C PRO A 270 -5.36 16.61 7.87
N PHE A 271 -4.58 17.57 8.32
CA PHE A 271 -4.90 18.53 9.39
C PHE A 271 -6.26 19.25 9.19
N VAL A 272 -6.80 19.24 7.99
CA VAL A 272 -8.13 19.77 7.68
C VAL A 272 -9.23 19.16 8.58
N ILE A 273 -9.09 17.90 9.00
CA ILE A 273 -10.04 17.24 9.89
C ILE A 273 -10.14 17.91 11.27
N LEU A 274 -9.03 18.42 11.81
CA LEU A 274 -9.05 19.14 13.09
C LEU A 274 -9.78 20.49 13.00
N LYS A 275 -9.69 21.16 11.86
CA LYS A 275 -10.44 22.41 11.62
C LYS A 275 -11.94 22.13 11.56
N GLU A 276 -12.34 21.06 10.92
CA GLU A 276 -13.73 20.61 10.86
C GLU A 276 -14.27 20.33 12.27
N LEU A 277 -13.54 19.55 13.06
CA LEU A 277 -13.92 19.24 14.44
C LEU A 277 -13.97 20.48 15.34
N GLN A 278 -13.01 21.39 15.20
CA GLN A 278 -12.99 22.64 15.99
C GLN A 278 -14.16 23.53 15.64
N LYS A 279 -14.55 23.64 14.36
CA LYS A 279 -15.73 24.39 13.92
C LYS A 279 -17.00 23.81 14.53
N THR A 280 -17.17 22.48 14.45
CA THR A 280 -18.31 21.78 15.05
C THR A 280 -18.39 22.03 16.56
N PHE A 281 -17.27 21.98 17.28
CA PHE A 281 -17.22 22.27 18.71
C PHE A 281 -17.66 23.70 19.02
N GLN A 282 -17.22 24.68 18.22
CA GLN A 282 -17.64 26.08 18.40
C GLN A 282 -19.15 26.32 18.14
N GLU A 283 -19.72 25.57 17.20
CA GLU A 283 -21.16 25.61 16.90
C GLU A 283 -21.99 25.06 18.08
N ILE A 284 -21.57 23.89 18.62
CA ILE A 284 -22.23 23.26 19.78
C ILE A 284 -22.13 24.16 21.04
N SER A 285 -20.98 24.84 21.23
CA SER A 285 -20.76 25.70 22.42
C SER A 285 -21.53 27.02 22.40
N LYS A 286 -22.20 27.34 21.29
CA LYS A 286 -22.98 28.57 21.12
C LYS A 286 -24.49 28.32 21.20
N GLY A 287 -24.96 27.08 21.21
CA GLY A 287 -26.35 26.67 21.39
C GLY A 287 -26.62 26.22 22.80
#